data_f7243c52be001009bed9da241e1a0c0d
#
_entry.id   f7243c52be001009bed9da241e1a0c0d
#
_cell.length_a   1.000
_cell.length_b   1.000
_cell.length_c   1.000
_cell.angle_alpha   90.00
_cell.angle_beta   90.00
_cell.angle_gamma   90.00
#
_symmetry.space_group_name_H-M   'P 1'
#
loop_
_entity.id
_entity.type
_entity.pdbx_description
1 polymer ?
#
loop_
_entity_poly.entity_id
_entity_poly.type
_entity_poly.pdbx_seq_one_letter_code
_entity_poly.pdbx_strand_id
1 'polypeptide(L)'
;MSLFLVGGGYDDSLVEVYDEFVSQARHHNVDAPIAVVVAGPASESADQAAGLTRIVTSRWADANILTIHLDGPGTAPTMGDPATPLWTENESFQLPDNLDSLAGIIVGGGAVPSYINGLAPAAEQLSMLVRGGAPWLGFSAGAMAPCVTALAGGWKMQGRQVGQQTGAEGFDEVTFVEGLGLVSLTISTHNDTLSGDGLIISAVESGLLPNAVAVDEATCLRIDASTGHTEVMGRGLVRWFTREVNGVLVRSQRPVTPEPAPAPHKPRFDGLAKVAAATRAAHDKEEREKAARERAE
;
A
#
# COMPACT_ATOMS: atom_id res chain seq x y z
N MET A 1 19.26 5.55 -8.28
CA MET A 1 18.91 5.16 -6.91
C MET A 1 17.41 5.25 -6.72
N SER A 2 16.71 4.12 -6.41
CA SER A 2 15.25 4.13 -6.47
C SER A 2 14.61 3.43 -5.27
N LEU A 3 13.49 4.02 -4.82
CA LEU A 3 12.52 3.31 -3.99
C LEU A 3 11.40 2.83 -4.92
N PHE A 4 11.14 1.54 -4.89
CA PHE A 4 10.06 0.88 -5.60
C PHE A 4 8.96 0.57 -4.59
N LEU A 5 7.86 1.29 -4.63
CA LEU A 5 6.78 1.25 -3.64
C LEU A 5 5.54 0.61 -4.28
N VAL A 6 5.34 -0.67 -3.98
CA VAL A 6 4.31 -1.52 -4.61
C VAL A 6 3.02 -1.45 -3.79
N GLY A 7 1.92 -1.16 -4.46
CA GLY A 7 0.60 -0.99 -3.83
C GLY A 7 -0.06 -2.29 -3.36
N GLY A 8 0.48 -3.44 -3.72
CA GLY A 8 -0.03 -4.75 -3.32
C GLY A 8 1.06 -5.72 -2.94
N GLY A 9 0.78 -7.01 -3.14
CA GLY A 9 1.75 -8.09 -2.99
C GLY A 9 2.55 -8.38 -4.26
N TYR A 10 3.18 -9.55 -4.30
CA TYR A 10 3.84 -10.04 -5.51
C TYR A 10 2.84 -10.19 -6.65
N ASP A 11 3.21 -9.70 -7.85
CA ASP A 11 2.42 -9.85 -9.06
C ASP A 11 3.34 -10.02 -10.28
N ASP A 12 3.03 -11.01 -11.14
CA ASP A 12 3.83 -11.32 -12.33
C ASP A 12 3.86 -10.16 -13.35
N SER A 13 2.90 -9.24 -13.30
CA SER A 13 2.90 -8.06 -14.16
C SER A 13 3.94 -7.01 -13.80
N LEU A 14 4.59 -7.13 -12.65
CA LEU A 14 5.64 -6.23 -12.16
C LEU A 14 7.06 -6.73 -12.49
N VAL A 15 7.20 -7.60 -13.48
CA VAL A 15 8.49 -8.15 -13.91
C VAL A 15 9.53 -7.05 -14.14
N GLU A 16 9.16 -5.95 -14.81
CA GLU A 16 10.08 -4.83 -15.09
C GLU A 16 10.56 -4.13 -13.82
N VAL A 17 9.70 -4.03 -12.78
CA VAL A 17 10.07 -3.50 -11.46
C VAL A 17 11.13 -4.36 -10.81
N TYR A 18 10.93 -5.68 -10.85
CA TYR A 18 11.85 -6.64 -10.25
C TYR A 18 13.18 -6.70 -10.98
N ASP A 19 13.15 -6.65 -12.32
CA ASP A 19 14.35 -6.63 -13.16
C ASP A 19 15.18 -5.37 -12.87
N GLU A 20 14.53 -4.22 -12.76
CA GLU A 20 15.20 -2.96 -12.47
C GLU A 20 15.75 -2.90 -11.04
N PHE A 21 14.99 -3.36 -10.05
CA PHE A 21 15.47 -3.45 -8.67
C PHE A 21 16.73 -4.30 -8.57
N VAL A 22 16.71 -5.52 -9.12
CA VAL A 22 17.86 -6.43 -9.06
C VAL A 22 19.06 -5.87 -9.83
N SER A 23 18.83 -5.23 -10.98
CA SER A 23 19.87 -4.56 -11.76
C SER A 23 20.54 -3.44 -10.96
N GLN A 24 19.74 -2.59 -10.27
CA GLN A 24 20.27 -1.53 -9.43
C GLN A 24 21.03 -2.08 -8.22
N ALA A 25 20.52 -3.10 -7.55
CA ALA A 25 21.17 -3.73 -6.40
C ALA A 25 22.54 -4.32 -6.79
N ARG A 26 22.58 -5.06 -7.90
CA ARG A 26 23.81 -5.62 -8.44
C ARG A 26 24.84 -4.57 -8.86
N HIS A 27 24.36 -3.45 -9.42
CA HIS A 27 25.22 -2.32 -9.78
C HIS A 27 25.75 -1.58 -8.56
N HIS A 28 24.93 -1.48 -7.50
CA HIS A 28 25.34 -0.82 -6.26
C HIS A 28 26.46 -1.59 -5.56
N ASN A 29 26.27 -2.87 -5.28
CA ASN A 29 27.32 -3.71 -4.69
C ASN A 29 27.08 -5.20 -4.98
N VAL A 30 27.87 -5.74 -5.93
CA VAL A 30 27.73 -7.13 -6.38
C VAL A 30 28.14 -8.16 -5.30
N ASP A 31 28.98 -7.77 -4.38
CA ASP A 31 29.54 -8.64 -3.32
C ASP A 31 28.72 -8.60 -2.01
N ALA A 32 27.84 -7.63 -1.87
CA ALA A 32 27.02 -7.46 -0.68
C ALA A 32 25.69 -8.24 -0.76
N PRO A 33 25.10 -8.63 0.38
CA PRO A 33 23.81 -9.30 0.38
C PRO A 33 22.65 -8.34 0.06
N ILE A 34 21.56 -8.89 -0.49
CA ILE A 34 20.26 -8.25 -0.49
C ILE A 34 19.50 -8.69 0.76
N ALA A 35 19.03 -7.72 1.55
CA ALA A 35 18.17 -8.01 2.69
C ALA A 35 16.74 -8.28 2.22
N VAL A 36 16.16 -9.38 2.72
CA VAL A 36 14.74 -9.71 2.60
C VAL A 36 14.13 -9.61 3.98
N VAL A 37 13.34 -8.57 4.20
CA VAL A 37 12.74 -8.23 5.49
C VAL A 37 11.28 -8.61 5.50
N VAL A 38 10.88 -9.42 6.46
CA VAL A 38 9.49 -9.87 6.64
C VAL A 38 9.07 -9.73 8.10
N ALA A 39 7.77 -9.60 8.33
CA ALA A 39 7.17 -9.49 9.65
C ALA A 39 5.89 -10.37 9.72
N GLY A 40 5.52 -10.78 10.94
CA GLY A 40 4.31 -11.56 11.18
C GLY A 40 4.56 -12.98 11.70
N PRO A 41 3.52 -13.80 11.80
CA PRO A 41 3.63 -15.16 12.31
C PRO A 41 4.68 -15.99 11.56
N ALA A 42 5.48 -16.78 12.28
CA ALA A 42 6.67 -17.44 11.75
C ALA A 42 6.43 -18.26 10.46
N SER A 43 5.30 -18.95 10.34
CA SER A 43 4.97 -19.73 9.14
C SER A 43 4.67 -18.84 7.92
N GLU A 44 3.88 -17.78 8.12
CA GLU A 44 3.50 -16.86 7.05
C GLU A 44 4.68 -16.02 6.59
N SER A 45 5.49 -15.53 7.53
CA SER A 45 6.69 -14.76 7.23
C SER A 45 7.76 -15.59 6.52
N ALA A 46 7.89 -16.89 6.82
CA ALA A 46 8.80 -17.78 6.10
C ALA A 46 8.38 -17.99 4.64
N ASP A 47 7.11 -18.21 4.36
CA ASP A 47 6.58 -18.36 3.01
C ASP A 47 6.73 -17.06 2.20
N GLN A 48 6.46 -15.92 2.85
CA GLN A 48 6.66 -14.61 2.24
C GLN A 48 8.14 -14.38 1.92
N ALA A 49 9.05 -14.64 2.86
CA ALA A 49 10.49 -14.52 2.65
C ALA A 49 10.98 -15.37 1.47
N ALA A 50 10.51 -16.63 1.38
CA ALA A 50 10.82 -17.51 0.27
C ALA A 50 10.30 -16.97 -1.07
N GLY A 51 9.10 -16.36 -1.08
CA GLY A 51 8.54 -15.69 -2.25
C GLY A 51 9.38 -14.50 -2.72
N LEU A 52 9.73 -13.61 -1.79
CA LEU A 52 10.55 -12.42 -2.07
C LEU A 52 11.97 -12.80 -2.50
N THR A 53 12.57 -13.82 -1.88
CA THR A 53 13.87 -14.36 -2.28
C THR A 53 13.86 -14.82 -3.73
N ARG A 54 12.79 -15.47 -4.21
CA ARG A 54 12.68 -15.91 -5.60
C ARG A 54 12.67 -14.74 -6.60
N ILE A 55 12.22 -13.56 -6.22
CA ILE A 55 12.32 -12.35 -7.07
C ILE A 55 13.79 -12.12 -7.45
N VAL A 56 14.68 -12.21 -6.47
CA VAL A 56 16.11 -11.99 -6.66
C VAL A 56 16.76 -13.18 -7.37
N THR A 57 16.63 -14.38 -6.80
CA THR A 57 17.39 -15.56 -7.26
C THR A 57 17.03 -16.02 -8.66
N SER A 58 15.82 -15.71 -9.14
CA SER A 58 15.44 -15.97 -10.54
C SER A 58 16.14 -15.03 -11.54
N ARG A 59 16.71 -13.90 -11.08
CA ARG A 59 17.38 -12.87 -11.89
C ARG A 59 18.88 -12.79 -11.63
N TRP A 60 19.26 -13.16 -10.43
CA TRP A 60 20.65 -13.17 -9.98
C TRP A 60 20.87 -14.42 -9.12
N ALA A 61 21.23 -15.53 -9.80
CA ALA A 61 21.28 -16.86 -9.18
C ALA A 61 22.30 -16.97 -8.01
N ASP A 62 23.39 -16.23 -8.10
CA ASP A 62 24.47 -16.25 -7.11
C ASP A 62 24.33 -15.13 -6.06
N ALA A 63 23.18 -14.45 -6.01
CA ALA A 63 22.93 -13.38 -5.03
C ALA A 63 22.99 -13.92 -3.62
N ASN A 64 23.73 -13.23 -2.75
CA ASN A 64 23.69 -13.48 -1.33
C ASN A 64 22.43 -12.86 -0.73
N ILE A 65 21.65 -13.64 0.02
CA ILE A 65 20.40 -13.20 0.65
C ILE A 65 20.54 -13.21 2.16
N LEU A 66 20.22 -12.06 2.78
CA LEU A 66 20.10 -11.92 4.22
C LEU A 66 18.61 -11.82 4.58
N THR A 67 18.03 -12.89 5.13
CA THR A 67 16.64 -12.85 5.59
C THR A 67 16.55 -12.30 7.00
N ILE A 68 15.69 -11.30 7.21
CA ILE A 68 15.45 -10.63 8.49
C ILE A 68 13.99 -10.81 8.85
N HIS A 69 13.72 -11.46 9.98
CA HIS A 69 12.38 -11.60 10.56
C HIS A 69 12.24 -10.60 11.70
N LEU A 70 11.33 -9.64 11.57
CA LEU A 70 11.16 -8.55 12.54
C LEU A 70 10.34 -8.97 13.76
N ASP A 71 9.41 -9.90 13.61
CA ASP A 71 8.64 -10.44 14.73
C ASP A 71 9.20 -11.80 15.09
N GLY A 72 9.70 -11.94 16.30
CA GLY A 72 10.08 -13.25 16.83
C GLY A 72 8.86 -14.16 16.95
N PRO A 73 9.03 -15.50 16.99
CA PRO A 73 7.94 -16.45 17.14
C PRO A 73 7.15 -16.16 18.42
N GLY A 74 5.92 -15.72 18.30
CA GLY A 74 4.96 -15.56 19.41
C GLY A 74 4.62 -14.14 19.83
N THR A 75 5.16 -13.10 19.22
CA THR A 75 4.86 -11.70 19.57
C THR A 75 4.19 -10.95 18.42
N ALA A 76 3.02 -11.43 17.97
CA ALA A 76 2.14 -10.53 17.24
C ALA A 76 1.64 -9.47 18.24
N PRO A 77 1.82 -8.16 17.98
CA PRO A 77 1.19 -7.15 18.83
C PRO A 77 -0.31 -7.44 18.84
N THR A 78 -0.89 -7.49 20.04
CA THR A 78 -2.34 -7.67 20.19
C THR A 78 -2.98 -6.38 19.75
N MET A 79 -3.29 -6.28 18.46
CA MET A 79 -3.94 -5.12 17.88
C MET A 79 -5.36 -5.02 18.42
N GLY A 80 -5.72 -3.87 18.95
CA GLY A 80 -7.09 -3.57 19.37
C GLY A 80 -7.31 -3.18 20.82
N ASP A 81 -6.28 -3.23 21.69
CA ASP A 81 -6.39 -2.66 23.04
C ASP A 81 -5.77 -1.25 23.03
N PRO A 82 -6.57 -0.18 23.21
CA PRO A 82 -6.06 1.21 23.26
C PRO A 82 -5.11 1.46 24.45
N ALA A 83 -5.04 0.55 25.41
CA ALA A 83 -4.08 0.59 26.52
C ALA A 83 -2.76 -0.12 26.20
N THR A 84 -2.70 -0.92 25.11
CA THR A 84 -1.49 -1.57 24.68
C THR A 84 -0.69 -0.59 23.82
N PRO A 85 0.59 -0.30 24.12
CA PRO A 85 1.44 0.50 23.22
C PRO A 85 1.39 -0.12 21.83
N LEU A 86 1.29 0.73 20.78
CA LEU A 86 1.36 0.30 19.37
C LEU A 86 2.66 -0.48 19.05
N TRP A 87 3.61 -0.41 19.97
CA TRP A 87 4.93 -0.99 19.93
C TRP A 87 5.23 -1.71 21.25
N THR A 88 5.48 -2.98 21.21
CA THR A 88 6.19 -3.69 22.26
C THR A 88 7.64 -3.82 21.80
N GLU A 89 8.56 -3.25 22.54
CA GLU A 89 9.99 -3.53 22.31
C GLU A 89 10.21 -5.04 22.44
N ASN A 90 10.61 -5.66 21.33
CA ASN A 90 11.00 -7.06 21.37
C ASN A 90 12.48 -7.14 21.80
N GLU A 91 12.71 -7.26 23.10
CA GLU A 91 14.07 -7.33 23.67
C GLU A 91 14.93 -8.49 23.10
N SER A 92 14.30 -9.45 22.43
CA SER A 92 14.99 -10.62 21.84
C SER A 92 15.40 -10.43 20.38
N PHE A 93 14.93 -9.37 19.71
CA PHE A 93 15.26 -9.11 18.31
C PHE A 93 16.36 -8.04 18.21
N GLN A 94 17.43 -8.37 17.50
CA GLN A 94 18.49 -7.43 17.14
C GLN A 94 18.67 -7.42 15.63
N LEU A 95 18.65 -6.22 15.05
CA LEU A 95 19.01 -6.03 13.65
C LEU A 95 20.50 -6.40 13.44
N PRO A 96 20.84 -7.01 12.30
CA PRO A 96 22.25 -7.26 11.97
C PRO A 96 23.07 -5.97 11.92
N ASP A 97 24.30 -6.00 12.44
CA ASP A 97 25.19 -4.83 12.48
C ASP A 97 25.63 -4.33 11.10
N ASN A 98 25.45 -5.14 10.05
CA ASN A 98 25.95 -4.87 8.70
C ASN A 98 24.89 -4.31 7.74
N LEU A 99 23.82 -3.69 8.23
CA LEU A 99 22.77 -3.12 7.38
C LEU A 99 23.26 -2.04 6.42
N ASP A 100 24.33 -1.33 6.78
CA ASP A 100 24.96 -0.30 5.97
C ASP A 100 25.75 -0.84 4.76
N SER A 101 25.95 -2.16 4.68
CA SER A 101 26.71 -2.85 3.61
C SER A 101 25.83 -3.74 2.73
N LEU A 102 24.56 -3.42 2.56
CA LEU A 102 23.63 -4.19 1.70
C LEU A 102 23.69 -3.73 0.24
N ALA A 103 23.48 -4.67 -0.68
CA ALA A 103 23.29 -4.36 -2.10
C ALA A 103 21.92 -3.73 -2.36
N GLY A 104 20.91 -4.10 -1.60
CA GLY A 104 19.54 -3.60 -1.69
C GLY A 104 18.67 -4.19 -0.59
N ILE A 105 17.44 -3.71 -0.49
CA ILE A 105 16.48 -4.14 0.53
C ILE A 105 15.15 -4.45 -0.10
N ILE A 106 14.58 -5.63 0.21
CA ILE A 106 13.19 -5.99 -0.09
C ILE A 106 12.43 -6.08 1.22
N VAL A 107 11.31 -5.39 1.32
CA VAL A 107 10.44 -5.37 2.51
C VAL A 107 9.05 -5.87 2.13
N GLY A 108 8.59 -6.88 2.83
CA GLY A 108 7.32 -7.56 2.59
C GLY A 108 6.08 -6.76 3.02
N GLY A 109 4.93 -7.39 2.84
CA GLY A 109 3.63 -6.90 3.33
C GLY A 109 3.32 -7.44 4.73
N GLY A 110 2.31 -6.87 5.35
CA GLY A 110 1.84 -7.20 6.71
C GLY A 110 1.43 -5.95 7.47
N ALA A 111 1.53 -5.97 8.79
CA ALA A 111 1.22 -4.82 9.62
C ALA A 111 2.32 -3.75 9.54
N VAL A 112 1.96 -2.54 9.16
CA VAL A 112 2.89 -1.40 9.04
C VAL A 112 3.66 -1.15 10.34
N PRO A 113 3.01 -1.17 11.52
CA PRO A 113 3.70 -1.00 12.79
C PRO A 113 4.87 -1.98 13.01
N SER A 114 4.73 -3.25 12.63
CA SER A 114 5.79 -4.24 12.81
C SER A 114 7.07 -3.88 12.07
N TYR A 115 6.94 -3.41 10.82
CA TYR A 115 8.10 -2.97 10.03
C TYR A 115 8.74 -1.70 10.59
N ILE A 116 7.93 -0.71 10.98
CA ILE A 116 8.44 0.54 11.55
C ILE A 116 9.18 0.25 12.85
N ASN A 117 8.55 -0.47 13.79
CA ASN A 117 9.14 -0.80 15.07
C ASN A 117 10.45 -1.59 14.93
N GLY A 118 10.43 -2.63 14.09
CA GLY A 118 11.60 -3.47 13.87
C GLY A 118 12.77 -2.77 13.17
N LEU A 119 12.47 -1.81 12.26
CA LEU A 119 13.48 -1.11 11.47
C LEU A 119 13.87 0.26 12.03
N ALA A 120 13.10 0.86 12.93
CA ALA A 120 13.39 2.18 13.51
C ALA A 120 14.78 2.29 14.13
N PRO A 121 15.31 1.28 14.86
CA PRO A 121 16.67 1.35 15.41
C PRO A 121 17.77 1.53 14.35
N ALA A 122 17.50 1.11 13.10
CA ALA A 122 18.41 1.23 11.97
C ALA A 122 18.01 2.32 10.95
N ALA A 123 17.02 3.16 11.25
CA ALA A 123 16.47 4.12 10.30
C ALA A 123 17.53 5.05 9.69
N GLU A 124 18.48 5.51 10.48
CA GLU A 124 19.58 6.36 10.00
C GLU A 124 20.51 5.60 9.03
N GLN A 125 20.91 4.36 9.37
CA GLN A 125 21.74 3.51 8.50
C GLN A 125 20.99 3.18 7.20
N LEU A 126 19.70 2.86 7.28
CA LEU A 126 18.84 2.62 6.11
C LEU A 126 18.73 3.86 5.22
N SER A 127 18.59 5.04 5.83
CA SER A 127 18.58 6.31 5.11
C SER A 127 19.91 6.57 4.39
N MET A 128 21.05 6.36 5.06
CA MET A 128 22.36 6.49 4.44
C MET A 128 22.56 5.48 3.31
N LEU A 129 22.18 4.23 3.51
CA LEU A 129 22.28 3.17 2.52
C LEU A 129 21.48 3.50 1.24
N VAL A 130 20.21 3.87 1.39
CA VAL A 130 19.35 4.25 0.27
C VAL A 130 19.87 5.51 -0.43
N ARG A 131 20.32 6.51 0.32
CA ARG A 131 20.97 7.71 -0.27
C ARG A 131 22.31 7.38 -0.95
N GLY A 132 23.01 6.38 -0.47
CA GLY A 132 24.26 5.86 -1.04
C GLY A 132 24.08 5.10 -2.35
N GLY A 133 22.86 4.70 -2.70
CA GLY A 133 22.57 4.06 -3.98
C GLY A 133 21.90 2.68 -3.91
N ALA A 134 21.77 2.08 -2.74
CA ALA A 134 21.06 0.82 -2.60
C ALA A 134 19.56 1.00 -2.87
N PRO A 135 18.93 0.19 -3.73
CA PRO A 135 17.50 0.27 -3.99
C PRO A 135 16.69 -0.33 -2.84
N TRP A 136 15.51 0.24 -2.62
CA TRP A 136 14.46 -0.28 -1.75
C TRP A 136 13.29 -0.79 -2.59
N LEU A 137 12.84 -2.03 -2.34
CA LEU A 137 11.60 -2.59 -2.91
C LEU A 137 10.66 -2.95 -1.77
N GLY A 138 9.57 -2.20 -1.62
CA GLY A 138 8.57 -2.40 -0.57
C GLY A 138 7.23 -2.83 -1.13
N PHE A 139 6.61 -3.83 -0.50
CA PHE A 139 5.28 -4.34 -0.83
C PHE A 139 4.29 -3.97 0.27
N SER A 140 3.15 -3.38 -0.07
CA SER A 140 2.10 -3.05 0.90
C SER A 140 2.66 -2.30 2.12
N ALA A 141 2.68 -2.89 3.32
CA ALA A 141 3.29 -2.30 4.50
C ALA A 141 4.76 -1.88 4.30
N GLY A 142 5.55 -2.67 3.54
CA GLY A 142 6.92 -2.34 3.16
C GLY A 142 7.05 -1.15 2.21
N ALA A 143 5.98 -0.78 1.50
CA ALA A 143 5.89 0.45 0.71
C ALA A 143 5.50 1.66 1.58
N MET A 144 4.82 1.44 2.70
CA MET A 144 4.34 2.48 3.60
C MET A 144 5.35 2.83 4.69
N ALA A 145 6.09 1.84 5.19
CA ALA A 145 7.08 2.02 6.26
C ALA A 145 8.17 3.07 5.97
N PRO A 146 8.72 3.23 4.75
CA PRO A 146 9.74 4.22 4.45
C PRO A 146 9.25 5.68 4.46
N CYS A 147 7.95 5.92 4.55
CA CYS A 147 7.36 7.26 4.60
C CYS A 147 7.75 8.02 5.88
N VAL A 148 7.71 9.35 5.83
CA VAL A 148 7.82 10.19 7.05
C VAL A 148 6.61 9.97 7.95
N THR A 149 5.42 9.89 7.35
CA THR A 149 4.17 9.59 8.05
C THR A 149 3.54 8.37 7.39
N ALA A 150 3.33 7.32 8.15
CA ALA A 150 2.76 6.07 7.67
C ALA A 150 1.35 5.86 8.23
N LEU A 151 0.45 5.34 7.39
CA LEU A 151 -0.89 4.89 7.81
C LEU A 151 -0.74 3.53 8.51
N ALA A 152 -1.01 3.49 9.81
CA ALA A 152 -0.95 2.25 10.59
C ALA A 152 -2.23 1.42 10.44
N GLY A 153 -3.36 2.05 10.13
CA GLY A 153 -4.65 1.41 9.95
C GLY A 153 -5.82 2.34 10.30
N GLY A 154 -7.01 1.76 10.45
CA GLY A 154 -8.23 2.48 10.79
C GLY A 154 -9.17 2.69 9.61
N TRP A 155 -10.43 2.92 9.92
CA TRP A 155 -11.49 3.04 8.92
C TRP A 155 -12.52 4.12 9.26
N LYS A 156 -12.40 4.74 10.45
CA LYS A 156 -13.23 5.86 10.90
C LYS A 156 -12.40 7.12 11.13
N MET A 157 -13.01 8.27 10.96
CA MET A 157 -12.48 9.55 11.40
C MET A 157 -13.57 10.28 12.19
N GLN A 158 -13.28 10.60 13.46
CA GLN A 158 -14.23 11.20 14.38
C GLN A 158 -15.55 10.40 14.45
N GLY A 159 -15.44 9.07 14.53
CA GLY A 159 -16.57 8.14 14.57
C GLY A 159 -17.31 7.94 13.24
N ARG A 160 -16.95 8.62 12.16
CA ARG A 160 -17.57 8.48 10.83
C ARG A 160 -16.76 7.53 9.97
N GLN A 161 -17.43 6.60 9.31
CA GLN A 161 -16.78 5.70 8.35
C GLN A 161 -16.23 6.49 7.15
N VAL A 162 -14.94 6.33 6.88
CA VAL A 162 -14.22 6.92 5.74
C VAL A 162 -13.49 5.89 4.88
N GLY A 163 -13.37 4.66 5.37
CA GLY A 163 -12.73 3.53 4.69
C GLY A 163 -13.46 2.21 4.92
N GLN A 164 -12.85 1.12 4.50
CA GLN A 164 -13.35 -0.25 4.74
C GLN A 164 -12.72 -0.83 6.01
N GLN A 165 -13.52 -1.50 6.82
CA GLN A 165 -13.05 -2.16 8.03
C GLN A 165 -12.05 -3.30 7.74
N THR A 166 -12.14 -3.94 6.59
CA THR A 166 -11.23 -5.04 6.18
C THR A 166 -9.77 -4.59 6.04
N GLY A 167 -9.51 -3.33 5.78
CA GLY A 167 -8.15 -2.76 5.69
C GLY A 167 -7.72 -1.98 6.94
N ALA A 168 -8.43 -2.17 8.06
CA ALA A 168 -8.25 -1.34 9.24
C ALA A 168 -7.10 -1.78 10.17
N GLU A 169 -6.47 -2.92 9.91
CA GLU A 169 -5.34 -3.46 10.71
C GLU A 169 -5.63 -3.50 12.23
N GLY A 170 -6.90 -3.71 12.61
CA GLY A 170 -7.35 -3.74 14.01
C GLY A 170 -7.64 -2.38 14.65
N PHE A 171 -7.45 -1.27 13.95
CA PHE A 171 -7.75 0.06 14.43
C PHE A 171 -9.17 0.50 14.05
N ASP A 172 -9.89 1.13 14.96
CA ASP A 172 -11.18 1.77 14.64
C ASP A 172 -10.98 3.14 13.99
N GLU A 173 -10.25 4.03 14.65
CA GLU A 173 -9.93 5.36 14.13
C GLU A 173 -8.69 5.32 13.22
N VAL A 174 -8.73 6.11 12.15
CA VAL A 174 -7.60 6.26 11.23
C VAL A 174 -6.38 6.76 11.99
N THR A 175 -5.34 5.95 12.00
CA THR A 175 -4.14 6.16 12.80
C THR A 175 -2.93 6.32 11.88
N PHE A 176 -2.28 7.47 12.01
CA PHE A 176 -0.99 7.75 11.38
C PHE A 176 0.10 7.73 12.44
N VAL A 177 1.26 7.24 12.05
CA VAL A 177 2.44 7.12 12.90
C VAL A 177 3.68 7.67 12.19
N GLU A 178 4.71 8.00 12.94
CA GLU A 178 6.02 8.31 12.38
C GLU A 178 6.60 7.06 11.70
N GLY A 179 7.00 7.18 10.44
CA GLY A 179 7.64 6.11 9.69
C GLY A 179 9.17 6.23 9.71
N LEU A 180 9.85 5.53 8.80
CA LEU A 180 11.32 5.50 8.76
C LEU A 180 11.95 6.79 8.17
N GLY A 181 11.15 7.69 7.61
CA GLY A 181 11.63 8.99 7.14
C GLY A 181 12.49 8.97 5.87
N LEU A 182 12.45 7.90 5.08
CA LEU A 182 13.22 7.79 3.84
C LEU A 182 12.61 8.63 2.71
N VAL A 183 11.29 8.81 2.70
CA VAL A 183 10.56 9.62 1.72
C VAL A 183 9.58 10.57 2.41
N SER A 184 9.50 11.82 1.92
CA SER A 184 8.61 12.87 2.45
C SER A 184 7.17 12.74 1.90
N LEU A 185 6.65 11.53 1.85
CA LEU A 185 5.30 11.23 1.38
C LEU A 185 4.57 10.40 2.44
N THR A 186 3.24 10.39 2.36
CA THR A 186 2.38 9.38 2.98
C THR A 186 1.80 8.51 1.87
N ILE A 187 2.00 7.21 1.96
CA ILE A 187 1.52 6.24 0.97
C ILE A 187 0.42 5.38 1.57
N SER A 188 -0.65 5.18 0.80
CA SER A 188 -1.69 4.19 1.02
C SER A 188 -1.63 3.15 -0.09
N THR A 189 -1.73 1.90 0.26
CA THR A 189 -1.66 0.75 -0.64
C THR A 189 -3.02 0.08 -0.82
N HIS A 190 -3.14 -0.88 -1.75
CA HIS A 190 -4.38 -1.61 -2.03
C HIS A 190 -5.57 -0.68 -2.36
N ASN A 191 -5.30 0.46 -2.99
CA ASN A 191 -6.28 1.53 -3.06
C ASN A 191 -7.53 1.17 -3.88
N ASP A 192 -7.37 0.44 -4.98
CA ASP A 192 -8.47 -0.06 -5.82
C ASP A 192 -9.29 -1.17 -5.14
N THR A 193 -8.65 -2.08 -4.43
CA THR A 193 -9.32 -3.22 -3.78
C THR A 193 -9.97 -2.83 -2.45
N LEU A 194 -9.35 -1.92 -1.68
CA LEU A 194 -9.88 -1.43 -0.40
C LEU A 194 -10.69 -0.14 -0.53
N SER A 195 -10.83 0.43 -1.76
CA SER A 195 -11.53 1.70 -1.97
C SER A 195 -11.01 2.83 -1.07
N GLY A 196 -9.68 2.95 -0.97
CA GLY A 196 -8.98 3.80 0.01
C GLY A 196 -9.11 5.32 -0.23
N ASP A 197 -9.60 5.76 -1.39
CA ASP A 197 -9.73 7.19 -1.74
C ASP A 197 -10.45 7.99 -0.66
N GLY A 198 -11.56 7.48 -0.12
CA GLY A 198 -12.36 8.16 0.89
C GLY A 198 -11.61 8.44 2.19
N LEU A 199 -10.81 7.48 2.64
CA LEU A 199 -9.96 7.61 3.82
C LEU A 199 -8.90 8.70 3.60
N ILE A 200 -8.19 8.63 2.49
CA ILE A 200 -7.11 9.57 2.18
C ILE A 200 -7.64 10.99 1.93
N ILE A 201 -8.75 11.14 1.20
CA ILE A 201 -9.40 12.44 1.01
C ILE A 201 -9.76 13.04 2.38
N SER A 202 -10.38 12.27 3.28
CA SER A 202 -10.77 12.73 4.60
C SER A 202 -9.55 13.14 5.45
N ALA A 203 -8.45 12.39 5.39
CA ALA A 203 -7.23 12.71 6.12
C ALA A 203 -6.56 14.00 5.60
N VAL A 204 -6.55 14.22 4.28
CA VAL A 204 -6.00 15.44 3.68
C VAL A 204 -6.92 16.63 3.93
N GLU A 205 -8.24 16.47 3.77
CA GLU A 205 -9.22 17.53 3.99
C GLU A 205 -9.23 18.02 5.44
N SER A 206 -9.15 17.12 6.41
CA SER A 206 -9.08 17.46 7.84
C SER A 206 -7.76 18.14 8.24
N GLY A 207 -6.73 18.06 7.40
CA GLY A 207 -5.40 18.61 7.66
C GLY A 207 -4.49 17.72 8.48
N LEU A 208 -4.84 16.47 8.69
CA LEU A 208 -3.91 15.47 9.26
C LEU A 208 -2.71 15.24 8.33
N LEU A 209 -2.94 15.32 7.01
CA LEU A 209 -1.91 15.21 6.00
C LEU A 209 -1.92 16.43 5.07
N PRO A 210 -0.76 17.00 4.71
CA PRO A 210 -0.68 18.04 3.69
C PRO A 210 -0.90 17.47 2.28
N ASN A 211 -0.48 16.25 2.06
CA ASN A 211 -0.60 15.49 0.82
C ASN A 211 -0.49 13.98 1.12
N ALA A 212 -0.92 13.17 0.17
CA ALA A 212 -0.76 11.72 0.24
C ALA A 212 -0.76 11.12 -1.18
N VAL A 213 -0.35 9.86 -1.26
CA VAL A 213 -0.34 9.09 -2.51
C VAL A 213 -1.03 7.76 -2.25
N ALA A 214 -1.95 7.36 -3.12
CA ALA A 214 -2.53 6.04 -3.10
C ALA A 214 -2.07 5.23 -4.31
N VAL A 215 -1.67 3.99 -4.08
CA VAL A 215 -1.14 3.06 -5.09
C VAL A 215 -2.05 1.85 -5.18
N ASP A 216 -2.52 1.57 -6.40
CA ASP A 216 -3.38 0.41 -6.69
C ASP A 216 -2.59 -0.91 -6.62
N GLU A 217 -3.29 -2.05 -6.57
CA GLU A 217 -2.70 -3.38 -6.76
C GLU A 217 -1.95 -3.48 -8.09
N ALA A 218 -0.99 -4.40 -8.17
CA ALA A 218 -0.18 -4.63 -9.37
C ALA A 218 0.44 -3.34 -9.95
N THR A 219 0.74 -2.38 -9.08
CA THR A 219 1.25 -1.05 -9.43
C THR A 219 2.41 -0.68 -8.52
N CYS A 220 3.44 -0.08 -9.08
CA CYS A 220 4.59 0.43 -8.36
C CYS A 220 4.76 1.93 -8.61
N LEU A 221 4.90 2.69 -7.54
CA LEU A 221 5.43 4.04 -7.58
C LEU A 221 6.95 3.95 -7.37
N ARG A 222 7.71 4.20 -8.43
CA ARG A 222 9.16 4.36 -8.35
C ARG A 222 9.49 5.81 -8.05
N ILE A 223 10.37 6.01 -7.08
CA ILE A 223 10.90 7.33 -6.72
C ILE A 223 12.42 7.29 -6.86
N ASP A 224 12.97 8.16 -7.69
CA ASP A 224 14.41 8.41 -7.68
C ASP A 224 14.76 9.32 -6.50
N ALA A 225 15.48 8.76 -5.52
CA ALA A 225 15.77 9.46 -4.27
C ALA A 225 16.77 10.62 -4.43
N SER A 226 17.48 10.70 -5.57
CA SER A 226 18.45 11.79 -5.84
C SER A 226 17.79 13.01 -6.48
N THR A 227 16.78 12.78 -7.32
CA THR A 227 16.11 13.83 -8.11
C THR A 227 14.69 14.11 -7.64
N GLY A 228 14.07 13.20 -6.87
CA GLY A 228 12.65 13.22 -6.55
C GLY A 228 11.74 12.88 -7.75
N HIS A 229 12.32 12.46 -8.88
CA HIS A 229 11.53 12.06 -10.04
C HIS A 229 10.70 10.81 -9.71
N THR A 230 9.44 10.82 -10.16
CA THR A 230 8.50 9.72 -9.92
C THR A 230 8.05 9.10 -11.22
N GLU A 231 7.93 7.78 -11.23
CA GLU A 231 7.44 6.99 -12.34
C GLU A 231 6.42 5.97 -11.84
N VAL A 232 5.38 5.74 -12.63
CA VAL A 232 4.38 4.70 -12.34
C VAL A 232 4.64 3.52 -13.26
N MET A 233 4.78 2.34 -12.68
CA MET A 233 5.01 1.07 -13.37
C MET A 233 3.90 0.08 -13.02
N GLY A 234 3.66 -0.92 -13.87
CA GLY A 234 2.61 -1.91 -13.67
C GLY A 234 1.31 -1.59 -14.39
N ARG A 235 0.14 -1.90 -13.80
CA ARG A 235 -1.15 -1.89 -14.51
C ARG A 235 -2.17 -0.88 -14.00
N GLY A 236 -2.14 -0.54 -12.72
CA GLY A 236 -3.14 0.29 -12.05
C GLY A 236 -2.81 1.78 -12.10
N LEU A 237 -3.27 2.47 -11.10
CA LEU A 237 -3.14 3.91 -10.95
C LEU A 237 -2.33 4.26 -9.71
N VAL A 238 -1.66 5.39 -9.80
CA VAL A 238 -1.22 6.15 -8.63
C VAL A 238 -2.06 7.42 -8.57
N ARG A 239 -2.64 7.69 -7.40
CA ARG A 239 -3.41 8.91 -7.15
C ARG A 239 -2.68 9.79 -6.16
N TRP A 240 -2.54 11.04 -6.53
CA TRP A 240 -1.92 12.10 -5.74
C TRP A 240 -3.01 12.97 -5.15
N PHE A 241 -3.00 13.13 -3.83
CA PHE A 241 -3.93 13.97 -3.09
C PHE A 241 -3.19 15.15 -2.50
N THR A 242 -3.64 16.35 -2.80
CA THR A 242 -3.03 17.58 -2.32
C THR A 242 -4.11 18.45 -1.70
N ARG A 243 -3.84 18.94 -0.49
CA ARG A 243 -4.75 19.88 0.17
C ARG A 243 -4.72 21.22 -0.55
N GLU A 244 -5.90 21.73 -0.84
CA GLU A 244 -6.11 23.07 -1.37
C GLU A 244 -7.02 23.89 -0.43
N VAL A 245 -7.16 25.20 -0.72
CA VAL A 245 -7.95 26.11 0.13
C VAL A 245 -9.41 25.66 0.30
N ASN A 246 -9.99 25.08 -0.74
CA ASN A 246 -11.40 24.71 -0.79
C ASN A 246 -11.65 23.20 -0.93
N GLY A 247 -10.69 22.36 -0.57
CA GLY A 247 -10.85 20.91 -0.67
C GLY A 247 -9.56 20.16 -0.97
N VAL A 248 -9.69 19.04 -1.67
CA VAL A 248 -8.57 18.16 -2.04
C VAL A 248 -8.51 18.02 -3.56
N LEU A 249 -7.37 18.36 -4.13
CA LEU A 249 -7.07 18.08 -5.53
C LEU A 249 -6.61 16.62 -5.64
N VAL A 250 -7.26 15.86 -6.52
CA VAL A 250 -6.89 14.47 -6.84
C VAL A 250 -6.39 14.40 -8.28
N ARG A 251 -5.16 13.90 -8.47
CA ARG A 251 -4.57 13.66 -9.78
C ARG A 251 -4.22 12.19 -9.93
N SER A 252 -4.69 11.56 -11.00
CA SER A 252 -4.36 10.17 -11.31
C SER A 252 -3.25 10.11 -12.34
N GLN A 253 -2.30 9.20 -12.12
CA GLN A 253 -1.19 8.92 -13.01
C GLN A 253 -1.21 7.44 -13.38
N ARG A 254 -0.98 7.14 -14.66
CA ARG A 254 -0.85 5.79 -15.21
C ARG A 254 0.59 5.50 -15.63
N PRO A 255 0.97 4.23 -15.81
CA PRO A 255 2.23 3.89 -16.47
C PRO A 255 2.35 4.58 -17.83
N VAL A 256 3.57 4.94 -18.21
CA VAL A 256 3.85 5.66 -19.48
C VAL A 256 3.55 4.78 -20.70
N THR A 257 3.67 3.45 -20.54
CA THR A 257 3.29 2.47 -21.58
C THR A 257 2.16 1.62 -21.03
N PRO A 258 0.89 2.08 -21.09
CA PRO A 258 -0.21 1.29 -20.60
C PRO A 258 -0.38 0.05 -21.49
N GLU A 259 -0.51 -1.13 -20.87
CA GLU A 259 -1.14 -2.26 -21.55
C GLU A 259 -2.49 -1.78 -22.13
N PRO A 260 -2.90 -2.16 -23.34
CA PRO A 260 -4.14 -1.67 -23.94
C PRO A 260 -5.28 -1.87 -22.94
N ALA A 261 -5.92 -0.78 -22.59
CA ALA A 261 -7.01 -0.79 -21.61
C ALA A 261 -7.99 -1.90 -21.96
N PRO A 262 -8.42 -2.73 -21.00
CA PRO A 262 -9.51 -3.67 -21.25
C PRO A 262 -10.66 -2.89 -21.87
N ALA A 263 -11.22 -3.41 -22.96
CA ALA A 263 -12.26 -2.73 -23.70
C ALA A 263 -13.31 -2.17 -22.72
N PRO A 264 -13.71 -0.90 -22.84
CA PRO A 264 -14.54 -0.26 -21.85
C PRO A 264 -15.75 -1.14 -21.57
N HIS A 265 -15.87 -1.59 -20.34
CA HIS A 265 -17.09 -2.26 -19.89
C HIS A 265 -18.20 -1.26 -20.17
N LYS A 266 -18.98 -1.50 -21.21
CA LYS A 266 -20.23 -0.76 -21.40
C LYS A 266 -21.02 -0.99 -20.12
N PRO A 267 -21.28 0.04 -19.31
CA PRO A 267 -22.07 -0.17 -18.12
C PRO A 267 -23.39 -0.79 -18.57
N ARG A 268 -23.66 -2.01 -18.16
CA ARG A 268 -24.96 -2.65 -18.36
C ARG A 268 -25.94 -1.93 -17.44
N PHE A 269 -26.50 -0.83 -17.91
CA PHE A 269 -27.62 -0.16 -17.26
C PHE A 269 -28.95 -0.92 -17.42
N ASP A 270 -28.90 -2.18 -17.81
CA ASP A 270 -30.08 -3.06 -17.91
C ASP A 270 -30.90 -3.08 -16.60
N GLY A 271 -30.22 -2.88 -15.45
CA GLY A 271 -30.86 -2.79 -14.14
C GLY A 271 -31.71 -1.51 -13.99
N LEU A 272 -31.18 -0.35 -14.38
CA LEU A 272 -31.92 0.92 -14.30
C LEU A 272 -33.10 0.95 -15.25
N ALA A 273 -32.95 0.42 -16.48
CA ALA A 273 -34.06 0.29 -17.42
C ALA A 273 -35.17 -0.64 -16.90
N LYS A 274 -34.78 -1.76 -16.25
CA LYS A 274 -35.74 -2.67 -15.61
C LYS A 274 -36.45 -2.04 -14.42
N VAL A 275 -35.74 -1.30 -13.56
CA VAL A 275 -36.32 -0.58 -12.44
C VAL A 275 -37.28 0.50 -12.94
N ALA A 276 -36.88 1.30 -13.91
CA ALA A 276 -37.76 2.32 -14.51
C ALA A 276 -39.01 1.71 -15.16
N ALA A 277 -38.87 0.57 -15.83
CA ALA A 277 -40.03 -0.14 -16.43
C ALA A 277 -40.96 -0.71 -15.34
N ALA A 278 -40.40 -1.28 -14.25
CA ALA A 278 -41.17 -1.79 -13.12
C ALA A 278 -41.94 -0.66 -12.39
N THR A 279 -41.30 0.49 -12.20
CA THR A 279 -41.93 1.66 -11.57
C THR A 279 -43.08 2.21 -12.40
N ARG A 280 -42.91 2.30 -13.73
CA ARG A 280 -44.00 2.70 -14.64
C ARG A 280 -45.16 1.71 -14.60
N ALA A 281 -44.88 0.40 -14.67
CA ALA A 281 -45.91 -0.62 -14.63
C ALA A 281 -46.70 -0.62 -13.30
N ALA A 282 -46.05 -0.33 -12.19
CA ALA A 282 -46.67 -0.19 -10.86
C ALA A 282 -47.59 1.04 -10.84
N HIS A 283 -47.14 2.17 -11.37
CA HIS A 283 -47.93 3.40 -11.45
C HIS A 283 -49.14 3.23 -12.34
N ASP A 284 -48.97 2.66 -13.54
CA ASP A 284 -50.09 2.38 -14.48
C ASP A 284 -51.12 1.43 -13.86
N LYS A 285 -50.71 0.47 -13.04
CA LYS A 285 -51.61 -0.43 -12.32
C LYS A 285 -52.43 0.31 -11.27
N GLU A 286 -51.79 1.17 -10.50
CA GLU A 286 -52.44 1.96 -9.45
C GLU A 286 -53.47 2.96 -10.03
N GLU A 287 -53.16 3.61 -11.16
CA GLU A 287 -54.09 4.46 -11.87
C GLU A 287 -55.29 3.70 -12.39
N ARG A 288 -55.11 2.49 -12.95
CA ARG A 288 -56.19 1.63 -13.42
C ARG A 288 -57.10 1.17 -12.27
N GLU A 289 -56.52 0.80 -11.13
CA GLU A 289 -57.27 0.40 -9.94
C GLU A 289 -58.09 1.59 -9.37
N LYS A 290 -57.50 2.79 -9.37
CA LYS A 290 -58.18 4.01 -8.95
C LYS A 290 -59.34 4.36 -9.87
N ALA A 291 -59.09 4.33 -11.17
CA ALA A 291 -60.14 4.58 -12.18
C ALA A 291 -61.27 3.52 -12.16
N ALA A 292 -60.96 2.27 -11.78
CA ALA A 292 -61.98 1.22 -11.63
C ALA A 292 -62.82 1.44 -10.35
N ARG A 293 -62.27 1.95 -9.25
CA ARG A 293 -63.02 2.30 -8.05
C ARG A 293 -63.95 3.49 -8.27
N GLU A 294 -63.46 4.54 -8.95
CA GLU A 294 -64.25 5.74 -9.27
C GLU A 294 -65.42 5.45 -10.24
N ARG A 295 -65.42 4.33 -10.98
CA ARG A 295 -66.53 3.89 -11.85
C ARG A 295 -67.52 2.96 -11.15
N ALA A 296 -67.20 2.48 -9.97
CA ALA A 296 -68.03 1.56 -9.19
C ALA A 296 -68.83 2.27 -8.06
N GLU A 297 -68.55 3.54 -7.84
CA GLU A 297 -69.35 4.50 -7.04
C GLU A 297 -70.30 5.29 -7.97
#